data_f30a504e039b7cd93aaff63b908b217d
#
_entry.id   f30a504e039b7cd93aaff63b908b217d
#
_cell.length_a   1.000
_cell.length_b   1.000
_cell.length_c   1.000
_cell.angle_alpha   90.00
_cell.angle_beta   90.00
_cell.angle_gamma   90.00
#
_symmetry.space_group_name_H-M   'P 1'
#
loop_
_entity.id
_entity.type
_entity.pdbx_description
1 polymer ?
#
loop_
_entity_poly.entity_id
_entity_poly.type
_entity_poly.pdbx_seq_one_letter_code
_entity_poly.pdbx_strand_id
1 'polypeptide(L)'
;MIAASPAGLVVRTLGRVPYVETWERMKTFVDRRDTATPDELWLLEHDAVYTLGLAGDPRHLLNPAGIPVVKTDRGGQVTWHGPGQLVAYVLLDMKRRGLGPRELVRLLEEAVIRTLAREGITAARRQGAPGVYVGPAKIASLGLRIRRGCSYHGLALNVAPDLAAFRGINPCGYEGLAVTSLAALGVSRSMPAIAESLTQVLATLLGADAVPAAMAGPAADNDGHPEDRPLEHP
;
A
#
# COMPACT_ATOMS: atom_id res chain seq x y z
N MET A 1 26.92 20.45 -7.78
CA MET A 1 26.63 20.03 -6.40
C MET A 1 25.76 18.81 -6.47
N ILE A 2 26.30 17.66 -6.13
CA ILE A 2 25.56 16.40 -6.07
C ILE A 2 24.65 16.54 -4.85
N ALA A 3 23.32 16.56 -5.06
CA ALA A 3 22.36 16.56 -3.98
C ALA A 3 22.62 15.30 -3.13
N ALA A 4 22.75 15.50 -1.81
CA ALA A 4 22.91 14.39 -0.87
C ALA A 4 21.83 13.36 -1.14
N SER A 5 22.24 12.09 -1.25
CA SER A 5 21.32 10.94 -1.38
C SER A 5 20.22 11.07 -0.33
N PRO A 6 18.96 10.89 -0.66
CA PRO A 6 17.89 11.05 0.31
C PRO A 6 18.12 10.08 1.45
N ALA A 7 18.07 10.61 2.68
CA ALA A 7 18.12 9.83 3.91
C ALA A 7 17.25 8.57 3.80
N GLY A 8 17.60 7.53 4.57
CA GLY A 8 17.03 6.19 4.52
C GLY A 8 15.50 6.14 4.43
N LEU A 9 14.99 5.00 4.01
CA LEU A 9 13.56 4.68 3.99
C LEU A 9 13.17 4.11 5.36
N VAL A 10 12.42 4.84 6.15
CA VAL A 10 11.93 4.36 7.45
C VAL A 10 10.84 3.32 7.24
N VAL A 11 11.02 2.14 7.78
CA VAL A 11 10.09 1.01 7.63
C VAL A 11 9.29 0.83 8.91
N ARG A 12 7.96 0.92 8.81
CA ARG A 12 7.02 0.67 9.91
C ARG A 12 6.22 -0.59 9.65
N THR A 13 6.23 -1.54 10.58
CA THR A 13 5.35 -2.70 10.56
C THR A 13 4.19 -2.44 11.54
N LEU A 14 2.99 -2.25 11.01
CA LEU A 14 1.82 -1.81 11.78
C LEU A 14 0.92 -2.97 12.20
N GLY A 15 1.22 -4.21 11.75
CA GLY A 15 0.32 -5.34 12.00
C GLY A 15 -1.00 -5.22 11.25
N ARG A 16 -2.08 -5.74 11.85
CA ARG A 16 -3.42 -5.63 11.29
C ARG A 16 -4.14 -4.42 11.89
N VAL A 17 -4.57 -3.50 11.03
CA VAL A 17 -5.12 -2.18 11.43
C VAL A 17 -6.36 -1.80 10.61
N PRO A 18 -7.30 -1.02 11.17
CA PRO A 18 -8.46 -0.49 10.46
C PRO A 18 -8.04 0.41 9.29
N TYR A 19 -8.80 0.32 8.17
CA TYR A 19 -8.47 1.07 6.95
C TYR A 19 -8.61 2.58 7.14
N VAL A 20 -9.74 3.04 7.67
CA VAL A 20 -10.08 4.48 7.74
C VAL A 20 -9.07 5.24 8.60
N GLU A 21 -8.76 4.72 9.79
CA GLU A 21 -7.78 5.33 10.70
C GLU A 21 -6.39 5.41 10.06
N THR A 22 -5.97 4.34 9.38
CA THR A 22 -4.68 4.31 8.70
C THR A 22 -4.63 5.29 7.53
N TRP A 23 -5.73 5.43 6.79
CA TRP A 23 -5.86 6.42 5.71
C TRP A 23 -5.76 7.86 6.25
N GLU A 24 -6.45 8.18 7.36
CA GLU A 24 -6.35 9.49 8.00
C GLU A 24 -4.92 9.78 8.51
N ARG A 25 -4.25 8.77 9.09
CA ARG A 25 -2.84 8.88 9.49
C ARG A 25 -1.92 9.19 8.30
N MET A 26 -2.11 8.53 7.15
CA MET A 26 -1.33 8.83 5.93
C MET A 26 -1.55 10.27 5.46
N LYS A 27 -2.80 10.76 5.46
CA LYS A 27 -3.11 12.16 5.09
C LYS A 27 -2.45 13.15 6.03
N THR A 28 -2.56 12.90 7.33
CA THR A 28 -1.93 13.72 8.36
C THR A 28 -0.41 13.75 8.20
N PHE A 29 0.22 12.60 7.94
CA PHE A 29 1.65 12.51 7.69
C PHE A 29 2.07 13.38 6.49
N VAL A 30 1.36 13.27 5.37
CA VAL A 30 1.65 14.06 4.16
C VAL A 30 1.42 15.56 4.40
N ASP A 31 0.37 15.93 5.14
CA ASP A 31 0.03 17.34 5.39
C ASP A 31 1.03 18.03 6.34
N ARG A 32 1.57 17.30 7.32
CA ARG A 32 2.54 17.80 8.29
C ARG A 32 3.99 17.70 7.81
N ARG A 33 4.23 16.98 6.70
CA ARG A 33 5.55 16.73 6.18
C ARG A 33 6.27 18.02 5.81
N ASP A 34 7.54 18.10 6.19
CA ASP A 34 8.51 19.14 5.83
C ASP A 34 9.73 18.55 5.09
N THR A 35 10.75 19.38 4.86
CA THR A 35 11.98 18.97 4.17
C THR A 35 12.83 17.99 4.98
N ALA A 36 12.71 17.97 6.31
CA ALA A 36 13.45 17.08 7.21
C ALA A 36 12.71 15.73 7.42
N THR A 37 11.42 15.67 7.14
CA THR A 37 10.61 14.47 7.31
C THR A 37 11.14 13.34 6.43
N PRO A 38 11.48 12.15 6.97
CA PRO A 38 11.96 11.02 6.20
C PRO A 38 10.86 10.46 5.29
N ASP A 39 11.28 9.68 4.30
CA ASP A 39 10.36 8.85 3.54
C ASP A 39 10.02 7.60 4.35
N GLU A 40 8.78 7.16 4.27
CA GLU A 40 8.32 6.00 5.03
C GLU A 40 7.70 4.91 4.16
N LEU A 41 7.90 3.66 4.56
CA LEU A 41 7.22 2.46 4.05
C LEU A 41 6.43 1.85 5.20
N TRP A 42 5.10 1.81 5.08
CA TRP A 42 4.23 1.17 6.07
C TRP A 42 3.76 -0.19 5.57
N LEU A 43 4.10 -1.24 6.30
CA LEU A 43 3.75 -2.63 6.01
C LEU A 43 2.66 -3.07 6.99
N LEU A 44 1.56 -3.58 6.46
CA LEU A 44 0.40 -3.89 7.29
C LEU A 44 -0.55 -4.87 6.58
N GLU A 45 -1.55 -5.31 7.31
CA GLU A 45 -2.79 -5.90 6.83
C GLU A 45 -3.96 -5.03 7.29
N HIS A 46 -5.07 -5.05 6.57
CA HIS A 46 -6.31 -4.44 7.02
C HIS A 46 -7.32 -5.47 7.52
N ASP A 47 -8.29 -5.01 8.30
CA ASP A 47 -9.57 -5.69 8.41
C ASP A 47 -10.27 -5.70 7.06
N ALA A 48 -11.17 -6.67 6.85
CA ALA A 48 -11.86 -6.82 5.58
C ALA A 48 -12.61 -5.53 5.19
N VAL A 49 -12.27 -4.97 4.03
CA VAL A 49 -12.86 -3.72 3.52
C VAL A 49 -12.82 -3.68 2.00
N TYR A 50 -13.88 -3.20 1.38
CA TYR A 50 -13.85 -2.76 -0.01
C TYR A 50 -13.53 -1.28 -0.09
N THR A 51 -12.63 -0.90 -1.01
CA THR A 51 -12.30 0.51 -1.24
C THR A 51 -12.62 0.90 -2.67
N LEU A 52 -13.33 2.03 -2.86
CA LEU A 52 -13.60 2.65 -4.14
C LEU A 52 -12.63 3.82 -4.32
N GLY A 53 -11.72 3.71 -5.28
CA GLY A 53 -10.81 4.79 -5.63
C GLY A 53 -11.50 5.91 -6.42
N LEU A 54 -10.71 6.88 -6.90
CA LEU A 54 -11.24 8.04 -7.63
C LEU A 54 -11.99 7.69 -8.93
N ALA A 55 -11.62 6.59 -9.59
CA ALA A 55 -12.33 6.05 -10.74
C ALA A 55 -13.38 5.00 -10.33
N GLY A 56 -13.71 4.92 -9.03
CA GLY A 56 -14.58 3.91 -8.46
C GLY A 56 -16.03 4.06 -8.92
N ASP A 57 -16.49 3.10 -9.70
CA ASP A 57 -17.89 2.98 -10.10
C ASP A 57 -18.59 1.95 -9.21
N PRO A 58 -19.65 2.34 -8.46
CA PRO A 58 -20.40 1.42 -7.60
C PRO A 58 -20.97 0.19 -8.33
N ARG A 59 -21.16 0.25 -9.65
CA ARG A 59 -21.64 -0.89 -10.46
C ARG A 59 -20.68 -2.09 -10.43
N HIS A 60 -19.40 -1.85 -10.10
CA HIS A 60 -18.40 -2.90 -9.94
C HIS A 60 -18.37 -3.50 -8.53
N LEU A 61 -19.22 -3.03 -7.62
CA LEU A 61 -19.46 -3.63 -6.32
C LEU A 61 -20.69 -4.54 -6.44
N LEU A 62 -20.48 -5.85 -6.62
CA LEU A 62 -21.53 -6.81 -6.94
C LEU A 62 -22.26 -7.29 -5.70
N ASN A 63 -21.53 -7.70 -4.68
CA ASN A 63 -22.08 -8.18 -3.42
C ASN A 63 -21.08 -7.98 -2.26
N PRO A 64 -21.21 -6.93 -1.48
CA PRO A 64 -20.31 -6.67 -0.36
C PRO A 64 -20.48 -7.63 0.82
N ALA A 65 -21.58 -8.40 0.90
CA ALA A 65 -21.81 -9.42 1.93
C ALA A 65 -21.52 -8.93 3.38
N GLY A 66 -21.88 -7.69 3.70
CA GLY A 66 -21.64 -7.09 5.02
C GLY A 66 -20.24 -6.54 5.25
N ILE A 67 -19.30 -6.68 4.29
CA ILE A 67 -17.99 -6.05 4.36
C ILE A 67 -18.14 -4.54 4.15
N PRO A 68 -17.52 -3.69 5.01
CA PRO A 68 -17.57 -2.24 4.84
C PRO A 68 -17.07 -1.78 3.47
N VAL A 69 -17.69 -0.72 2.95
CA VAL A 69 -17.31 -0.09 1.68
C VAL A 69 -16.89 1.35 1.94
N VAL A 70 -15.65 1.70 1.60
CA VAL A 70 -15.07 3.02 1.83
C VAL A 70 -14.73 3.70 0.51
N LYS A 71 -15.26 4.91 0.28
CA LYS A 71 -14.79 5.79 -0.80
C LYS A 71 -13.49 6.45 -0.35
N THR A 72 -12.47 6.37 -1.19
CA THR A 72 -11.13 6.84 -0.89
C THR A 72 -10.56 7.66 -2.04
N ASP A 73 -9.50 8.41 -1.78
CA ASP A 73 -8.86 9.29 -2.74
C ASP A 73 -7.67 8.65 -3.49
N ARG A 74 -7.40 7.35 -3.28
CA ARG A 74 -6.43 6.62 -4.10
C ARG A 74 -6.85 6.56 -5.56
N GLY A 75 -5.90 6.44 -6.46
CA GLY A 75 -6.19 6.13 -7.86
C GLY A 75 -6.83 4.75 -8.04
N GLY A 76 -7.43 4.55 -9.20
CA GLY A 76 -8.02 3.27 -9.60
C GLY A 76 -9.47 3.07 -9.19
N GLN A 77 -9.97 1.86 -9.44
CA GLN A 77 -11.33 1.39 -9.29
C GLN A 77 -11.55 0.68 -7.94
N VAL A 78 -12.58 -0.15 -7.80
CA VAL A 78 -12.82 -0.95 -6.61
C VAL A 78 -11.74 -2.00 -6.41
N THR A 79 -11.37 -2.22 -5.16
CA THR A 79 -10.55 -3.37 -4.72
C THR A 79 -11.00 -3.83 -3.33
N TRP A 80 -10.47 -4.97 -2.91
CA TRP A 80 -10.65 -5.50 -1.57
C TRP A 80 -9.32 -5.48 -0.81
N HIS A 81 -9.38 -5.24 0.48
CA HIS A 81 -8.30 -5.46 1.44
C HIS A 81 -8.80 -6.31 2.59
N GLY A 82 -7.92 -7.12 3.16
CA GLY A 82 -8.26 -7.96 4.31
C GLY A 82 -7.11 -8.85 4.75
N PRO A 83 -7.34 -9.70 5.75
CA PRO A 83 -6.34 -10.62 6.27
C PRO A 83 -5.72 -11.50 5.18
N GLY A 84 -4.42 -11.74 5.29
CA GLY A 84 -3.65 -12.50 4.30
C GLY A 84 -3.16 -11.67 3.10
N GLN A 85 -3.52 -10.37 3.01
CA GLN A 85 -3.03 -9.47 1.99
C GLN A 85 -1.99 -8.52 2.58
N LEU A 86 -0.76 -8.56 2.07
CA LEU A 86 0.28 -7.59 2.42
C LEU A 86 0.01 -6.25 1.75
N VAL A 87 -0.25 -5.24 2.55
CA VAL A 87 -0.37 -3.85 2.08
C VAL A 87 0.94 -3.12 2.38
N ALA A 88 1.47 -2.43 1.37
CA ALA A 88 2.65 -1.59 1.48
C ALA A 88 2.30 -0.16 1.04
N TYR A 89 2.19 0.74 2.01
CA TYR A 89 2.00 2.17 1.74
C TYR A 89 3.34 2.87 1.62
N VAL A 90 3.50 3.68 0.58
CA VAL A 90 4.75 4.39 0.25
C VAL A 90 4.54 5.89 0.37
N LEU A 91 5.12 6.47 1.42
CA LEU A 91 4.99 7.88 1.78
C LEU A 91 6.29 8.60 1.43
N LEU A 92 6.44 8.95 0.15
CA LEU A 92 7.68 9.49 -0.42
C LEU A 92 7.52 10.96 -0.76
N ASP A 93 8.59 11.73 -0.56
CA ASP A 93 8.76 13.03 -1.21
C ASP A 93 9.20 12.79 -2.66
N MET A 94 8.25 12.88 -3.58
CA MET A 94 8.43 12.60 -5.00
C MET A 94 9.42 13.57 -5.65
N LYS A 95 9.41 14.85 -5.23
CA LYS A 95 10.30 15.88 -5.74
C LYS A 95 11.74 15.60 -5.31
N ARG A 96 11.95 15.30 -4.03
CA ARG A 96 13.27 14.97 -3.47
C ARG A 96 13.87 13.74 -4.17
N ARG A 97 13.05 12.76 -4.54
CA ARG A 97 13.47 11.56 -5.24
C ARG A 97 13.56 11.70 -6.76
N GLY A 98 13.13 12.82 -7.32
CA GLY A 98 13.08 13.02 -8.77
C GLY A 98 12.15 12.04 -9.48
N LEU A 99 11.10 11.55 -8.80
CA LEU A 99 10.18 10.55 -9.31
C LEU A 99 8.88 11.18 -9.80
N GLY A 100 8.44 10.78 -11.01
CA GLY A 100 7.09 11.03 -11.50
C GLY A 100 6.09 9.96 -11.06
N PRO A 101 4.75 10.26 -11.09
CA PRO A 101 3.73 9.30 -10.68
C PRO A 101 3.78 7.97 -11.46
N ARG A 102 4.03 8.03 -12.77
CA ARG A 102 4.12 6.83 -13.62
C ARG A 102 5.37 6.00 -13.32
N GLU A 103 6.46 6.66 -12.99
CA GLU A 103 7.71 6.01 -12.61
C GLU A 103 7.55 5.28 -11.28
N LEU A 104 6.89 5.91 -10.29
CA LEU A 104 6.61 5.26 -9.02
C LEU A 104 5.71 4.03 -9.21
N VAL A 105 4.66 4.10 -10.03
CA VAL A 105 3.83 2.92 -10.35
C VAL A 105 4.68 1.79 -10.92
N ARG A 106 5.54 2.09 -11.92
CA ARG A 106 6.43 1.10 -12.54
C ARG A 106 7.42 0.50 -11.54
N LEU A 107 7.95 1.33 -10.63
CA LEU A 107 8.86 0.90 -9.58
C LEU A 107 8.17 -0.07 -8.62
N LEU A 108 6.95 0.24 -8.20
CA LEU A 108 6.18 -0.64 -7.31
C LEU A 108 5.80 -1.97 -7.98
N GLU A 109 5.42 -1.95 -9.24
CA GLU A 109 5.18 -3.17 -10.02
C GLU A 109 6.47 -4.00 -10.13
N GLU A 110 7.61 -3.35 -10.42
CA GLU A 110 8.92 -4.01 -10.47
C GLU A 110 9.29 -4.64 -9.13
N ALA A 111 9.01 -3.94 -8.04
CA ALA A 111 9.27 -4.47 -6.70
C ALA A 111 8.50 -5.76 -6.44
N VAL A 112 7.23 -5.79 -6.79
CA VAL A 112 6.41 -7.01 -6.67
C VAL A 112 6.94 -8.11 -7.58
N ILE A 113 7.25 -7.81 -8.85
CA ILE A 113 7.77 -8.80 -9.81
C ILE A 113 9.07 -9.43 -9.31
N ARG A 114 10.02 -8.63 -8.81
CA ARG A 114 11.28 -9.15 -8.25
C ARG A 114 11.07 -9.94 -6.97
N THR A 115 10.14 -9.51 -6.13
CA THR A 115 9.77 -10.26 -4.91
C THR A 115 9.21 -11.64 -5.28
N LEU A 116 8.31 -11.70 -6.26
CA LEU A 116 7.74 -12.96 -6.75
C LEU A 116 8.79 -13.86 -7.43
N ALA A 117 9.74 -13.27 -8.16
CA ALA A 117 10.83 -14.01 -8.78
C ALA A 117 11.74 -14.70 -7.75
N ARG A 118 11.93 -14.12 -6.55
CA ARG A 118 12.65 -14.75 -5.43
C ARG A 118 11.92 -15.99 -4.89
N GLU A 119 10.61 -16.06 -5.12
CA GLU A 119 9.78 -17.23 -4.78
C GLU A 119 9.59 -18.19 -5.98
N GLY A 120 10.35 -18.02 -7.06
CA GLY A 120 10.27 -18.85 -8.25
C GLY A 120 9.05 -18.57 -9.16
N ILE A 121 8.33 -17.48 -8.93
CA ILE A 121 7.13 -17.13 -9.68
C ILE A 121 7.46 -16.12 -10.78
N THR A 122 7.13 -16.46 -12.03
CA THR A 122 7.18 -15.53 -13.15
C THR A 122 5.92 -14.67 -13.18
N ALA A 123 6.10 -13.37 -13.06
CA ALA A 123 5.01 -12.40 -13.06
C ALA A 123 5.29 -11.26 -14.04
N ALA A 124 4.24 -10.59 -14.51
CA ALA A 124 4.35 -9.54 -15.51
C ALA A 124 3.36 -8.38 -15.25
N ARG A 125 3.65 -7.25 -15.87
CA ARG A 125 2.74 -6.12 -16.04
C ARG A 125 1.78 -6.38 -17.20
N ARG A 126 0.63 -5.69 -17.18
CA ARG A 126 -0.27 -5.58 -18.32
C ARG A 126 -0.40 -4.15 -18.77
N GLN A 127 -0.33 -3.92 -20.07
CA GLN A 127 -0.58 -2.59 -20.63
C GLN A 127 -2.02 -2.17 -20.37
N GLY A 128 -2.21 -0.93 -19.90
CA GLY A 128 -3.55 -0.38 -19.62
C GLY A 128 -4.23 -0.89 -18.34
N ALA A 129 -3.65 -1.86 -17.64
CA ALA A 129 -4.23 -2.47 -16.43
C ALA A 129 -3.20 -2.53 -15.30
N PRO A 130 -2.95 -1.40 -14.58
CA PRO A 130 -1.93 -1.34 -13.53
C PRO A 130 -2.09 -2.47 -12.52
N GLY A 131 -0.97 -3.08 -12.13
CA GLY A 131 -0.91 -4.24 -11.25
C GLY A 131 0.08 -5.28 -11.73
N VAL A 132 0.21 -6.35 -10.94
CA VAL A 132 1.09 -7.47 -11.30
C VAL A 132 0.26 -8.73 -11.47
N TYR A 133 0.61 -9.51 -12.47
CA TYR A 133 -0.15 -10.67 -12.93
C TYR A 133 0.74 -11.91 -13.05
N VAL A 134 0.19 -13.07 -12.69
CA VAL A 134 0.75 -14.40 -12.95
C VAL A 134 -0.19 -15.08 -13.94
N GLY A 135 0.29 -15.28 -15.17
CA GLY A 135 -0.59 -15.71 -16.27
C GLY A 135 -1.79 -14.75 -16.41
N PRO A 136 -3.04 -15.25 -16.41
CA PRO A 136 -4.23 -14.43 -16.53
C PRO A 136 -4.65 -13.74 -15.21
N ALA A 137 -4.17 -14.20 -14.06
CA ALA A 137 -4.67 -13.80 -12.76
C ALA A 137 -3.86 -12.65 -12.13
N LYS A 138 -4.56 -11.69 -11.53
CA LYS A 138 -3.96 -10.58 -10.79
C LYS A 138 -3.52 -11.03 -9.41
N ILE A 139 -2.24 -10.79 -9.06
CA ILE A 139 -1.70 -11.11 -7.74
C ILE A 139 -1.47 -9.86 -6.89
N ALA A 140 -1.25 -8.71 -7.50
CA ALA A 140 -1.09 -7.45 -6.77
C ALA A 140 -1.83 -6.30 -7.45
N SER A 141 -2.44 -5.46 -6.63
CA SER A 141 -3.12 -4.22 -7.02
C SER A 141 -2.30 -3.01 -6.60
N LEU A 142 -2.41 -1.92 -7.37
CA LEU A 142 -1.75 -0.65 -7.06
C LEU A 142 -2.76 0.49 -7.12
N GLY A 143 -2.63 1.42 -6.20
CA GLY A 143 -3.39 2.66 -6.20
C GLY A 143 -2.63 3.70 -5.38
N LEU A 144 -2.30 4.82 -6.01
CA LEU A 144 -1.53 5.91 -5.39
C LEU A 144 -2.35 7.18 -5.35
N ARG A 145 -2.01 8.04 -4.42
CA ARG A 145 -2.38 9.45 -4.44
C ARG A 145 -1.12 10.29 -4.31
N ILE A 146 -1.04 11.36 -5.09
CA ILE A 146 -0.01 12.38 -4.94
C ILE A 146 -0.68 13.66 -4.44
N ARG A 147 -0.17 14.19 -3.34
CA ARG A 147 -0.65 15.42 -2.72
C ARG A 147 0.53 16.24 -2.23
N ARG A 148 0.58 17.51 -2.56
CA ARG A 148 1.68 18.43 -2.20
C ARG A 148 3.08 17.90 -2.59
N GLY A 149 3.16 17.14 -3.69
CA GLY A 149 4.41 16.53 -4.16
C GLY A 149 4.83 15.25 -3.43
N CYS A 150 4.00 14.73 -2.52
CA CYS A 150 4.26 13.52 -1.77
C CYS A 150 3.28 12.41 -2.15
N SER A 151 3.75 11.17 -2.18
CA SER A 151 2.91 9.99 -2.40
C SER A 151 2.33 9.46 -1.09
N TYR A 152 1.16 8.82 -1.17
CA TYR A 152 0.59 7.94 -0.16
C TYR A 152 -0.31 6.89 -0.79
N HIS A 153 -0.81 5.92 0.00
CA HIS A 153 -1.23 4.62 -0.48
C HIS A 153 -0.07 3.86 -1.13
N GLY A 154 -0.31 2.88 -1.98
CA GLY A 154 0.75 2.07 -2.53
C GLY A 154 0.27 0.83 -3.25
N LEU A 155 0.68 -0.34 -2.78
CA LEU A 155 0.34 -1.63 -3.35
C LEU A 155 -0.28 -2.58 -2.31
N ALA A 156 -0.99 -3.59 -2.83
CA ALA A 156 -1.52 -4.70 -2.05
C ALA A 156 -1.17 -6.00 -2.77
N LEU A 157 -0.39 -6.87 -2.13
CA LEU A 157 0.07 -8.16 -2.62
C LEU A 157 -0.70 -9.29 -1.92
N ASN A 158 -1.34 -10.14 -2.68
CA ASN A 158 -2.05 -11.29 -2.15
C ASN A 158 -1.05 -12.38 -1.72
N VAL A 159 -0.82 -12.52 -0.42
CA VAL A 159 0.02 -13.59 0.14
C VAL A 159 -0.81 -14.83 0.38
N ALA A 160 -1.79 -14.77 1.28
CA ALA A 160 -2.70 -15.87 1.60
C ALA A 160 -4.11 -15.38 2.00
N PRO A 161 -4.74 -14.45 1.25
CA PRO A 161 -6.08 -13.98 1.57
C PRO A 161 -7.14 -15.01 1.17
N ASP A 162 -8.34 -14.87 1.75
CA ASP A 162 -9.53 -15.52 1.19
C ASP A 162 -9.89 -14.85 -0.15
N LEU A 163 -9.57 -15.54 -1.25
CA LEU A 163 -9.86 -15.03 -2.60
C LEU A 163 -11.37 -14.98 -2.91
N ALA A 164 -12.23 -15.62 -2.09
CA ALA A 164 -13.68 -15.55 -2.26
C ALA A 164 -14.20 -14.11 -2.14
N ALA A 165 -13.56 -13.26 -1.33
CA ALA A 165 -13.92 -11.86 -1.19
C ALA A 165 -13.86 -11.07 -2.51
N PHE A 166 -12.96 -11.44 -3.41
CA PHE A 166 -12.87 -10.78 -4.73
C PHE A 166 -14.04 -11.08 -5.65
N ARG A 167 -14.86 -12.14 -5.38
CA ARG A 167 -16.10 -12.40 -6.12
C ARG A 167 -17.21 -11.39 -5.84
N GLY A 168 -17.08 -10.63 -4.76
CA GLY A 168 -17.99 -9.52 -4.44
C GLY A 168 -17.82 -8.27 -5.28
N ILE A 169 -16.81 -8.23 -6.15
CA ILE A 169 -16.46 -7.06 -6.97
C ILE A 169 -16.02 -7.47 -8.39
N ASN A 170 -15.99 -6.50 -9.30
CA ASN A 170 -15.20 -6.59 -10.54
C ASN A 170 -13.86 -5.90 -10.29
N PRO A 171 -12.78 -6.62 -9.96
CA PRO A 171 -11.52 -6.01 -9.55
C PRO A 171 -11.01 -5.08 -10.64
N CYS A 172 -10.63 -3.85 -10.26
CA CYS A 172 -10.18 -2.81 -11.20
C CYS A 172 -11.18 -2.46 -12.32
N GLY A 173 -12.48 -2.79 -12.15
CA GLY A 173 -13.52 -2.57 -13.15
C GLY A 173 -13.56 -3.61 -14.27
N TYR A 174 -12.75 -4.65 -14.20
CA TYR A 174 -12.75 -5.72 -15.21
C TYR A 174 -13.63 -6.88 -14.75
N GLU A 175 -14.71 -7.10 -15.50
CA GLU A 175 -15.60 -8.22 -15.25
C GLU A 175 -14.87 -9.56 -15.44
N GLY A 176 -15.04 -10.49 -14.48
CA GLY A 176 -14.43 -11.80 -14.54
C GLY A 176 -12.89 -11.83 -14.41
N LEU A 177 -12.24 -10.73 -13.99
CA LEU A 177 -10.80 -10.74 -13.77
C LEU A 177 -10.40 -11.75 -12.69
N ALA A 178 -9.66 -12.76 -13.11
CA ALA A 178 -9.12 -13.76 -12.18
C ALA A 178 -8.12 -13.11 -11.22
N VAL A 179 -8.19 -13.55 -9.94
CA VAL A 179 -7.27 -13.13 -8.89
C VAL A 179 -6.58 -14.36 -8.32
N THR A 180 -5.31 -14.25 -7.95
CA THR A 180 -4.52 -15.31 -7.33
C THR A 180 -3.75 -14.78 -6.12
N SER A 181 -3.06 -15.68 -5.43
CA SER A 181 -2.19 -15.38 -4.27
C SER A 181 -0.96 -16.28 -4.28
N LEU A 182 0.06 -15.93 -3.48
CA LEU A 182 1.24 -16.75 -3.27
C LEU A 182 0.85 -18.15 -2.78
N ALA A 183 -0.07 -18.25 -1.80
CA ALA A 183 -0.55 -19.52 -1.28
C ALA A 183 -1.24 -20.37 -2.37
N ALA A 184 -2.07 -19.76 -3.22
CA ALA A 184 -2.71 -20.45 -4.34
C ALA A 184 -1.72 -20.97 -5.40
N LEU A 185 -0.52 -20.37 -5.45
CA LEU A 185 0.59 -20.77 -6.32
C LEU A 185 1.56 -21.74 -5.64
N GLY A 186 1.24 -22.23 -4.44
CA GLY A 186 2.04 -23.22 -3.71
C GLY A 186 3.19 -22.63 -2.88
N VAL A 187 3.26 -21.30 -2.72
CA VAL A 187 4.27 -20.68 -1.86
C VAL A 187 3.77 -20.62 -0.43
N SER A 188 4.51 -21.25 0.49
CA SER A 188 4.16 -21.34 1.92
C SER A 188 4.97 -20.39 2.82
N ARG A 189 5.60 -19.36 2.25
CA ARG A 189 6.33 -18.36 3.04
C ARG A 189 5.41 -17.49 3.87
N SER A 190 5.87 -17.16 5.08
CA SER A 190 5.11 -16.32 6.01
C SER A 190 4.99 -14.87 5.50
N MET A 191 3.93 -14.18 5.92
CA MET A 191 3.72 -12.76 5.62
C MET A 191 4.93 -11.89 5.99
N PRO A 192 5.55 -12.01 7.18
CA PRO A 192 6.75 -11.24 7.52
C PRO A 192 7.93 -11.49 6.57
N ALA A 193 8.14 -12.73 6.13
CA ALA A 193 9.24 -13.06 5.22
C ALA A 193 9.03 -12.44 3.82
N ILE A 194 7.78 -12.41 3.33
CA ILE A 194 7.44 -11.74 2.07
C ILE A 194 7.57 -10.21 2.22
N ALA A 195 7.13 -9.66 3.36
CA ALA A 195 7.25 -8.23 3.66
C ALA A 195 8.72 -7.78 3.71
N GLU A 196 9.59 -8.58 4.33
CA GLU A 196 11.03 -8.32 4.36
C GLU A 196 11.62 -8.34 2.94
N SER A 197 11.30 -9.37 2.14
CA SER A 197 11.76 -9.49 0.76
C SER A 197 11.32 -8.29 -0.10
N LEU A 198 10.05 -7.88 0.02
CA LEU A 198 9.51 -6.71 -0.66
C LEU A 198 10.22 -5.41 -0.24
N THR A 199 10.48 -5.26 1.07
CA THR A 199 11.20 -4.10 1.63
C THR A 199 12.60 -3.97 1.04
N GLN A 200 13.37 -5.06 1.02
CA GLN A 200 14.72 -5.08 0.47
C GLN A 200 14.73 -4.69 -1.01
N VAL A 201 13.78 -5.22 -1.79
CA VAL A 201 13.66 -4.90 -3.21
C VAL A 201 13.26 -3.44 -3.40
N LEU A 202 12.28 -2.93 -2.64
CA LEU A 202 11.86 -1.52 -2.70
C LEU A 202 13.00 -0.57 -2.34
N ALA A 203 13.73 -0.84 -1.26
CA ALA A 203 14.88 -0.05 -0.83
C ALA A 203 15.93 0.01 -1.94
N THR A 204 16.28 -1.14 -2.53
CA THR A 204 17.23 -1.22 -3.65
C THR A 204 16.76 -0.38 -4.85
N LEU A 205 15.48 -0.49 -5.25
CA LEU A 205 14.92 0.24 -6.38
C LEU A 205 14.82 1.74 -6.14
N LEU A 206 14.63 2.15 -4.88
CA LEU A 206 14.62 3.55 -4.47
C LEU A 206 16.01 4.13 -4.23
N GLY A 207 17.07 3.32 -4.30
CA GLY A 207 18.43 3.74 -3.96
C GLY A 207 18.54 4.22 -2.51
N ALA A 208 17.84 3.58 -1.57
CA ALA A 208 17.74 3.96 -0.17
C ALA A 208 18.10 2.80 0.75
N ASP A 209 18.62 3.11 1.93
CA ASP A 209 18.77 2.13 3.01
C ASP A 209 17.46 2.02 3.78
N ALA A 210 16.96 0.79 3.94
CA ALA A 210 15.79 0.52 4.76
C ALA A 210 16.18 0.53 6.25
N VAL A 211 15.59 1.43 7.02
CA VAL A 211 15.87 1.58 8.46
C VAL A 211 14.58 1.28 9.23
N PRO A 212 14.59 0.28 10.17
CA PRO A 212 13.44 0.05 11.04
C PRO A 212 13.06 1.32 11.84
N ALA A 213 11.77 1.56 12.02
CA ALA A 213 11.27 2.75 12.72
C ALA A 213 11.85 2.90 14.14
N ALA A 214 12.10 1.80 14.85
CA ALA A 214 12.72 1.80 16.17
C ALA A 214 14.12 2.43 16.20
N MET A 215 14.82 2.47 15.05
CA MET A 215 16.16 3.07 14.91
C MET A 215 16.11 4.49 14.33
N ALA A 216 14.96 4.93 13.84
CA ALA A 216 14.83 6.21 13.12
C ALA A 216 14.55 7.43 14.05
N GLY A 217 14.49 7.21 15.37
CA GLY A 217 14.04 8.21 16.34
C GLY A 217 12.50 8.37 16.36
N PRO A 218 11.93 9.03 17.36
CA PRO A 218 10.49 9.22 17.44
C PRO A 218 10.04 10.03 16.21
N ALA A 219 9.16 9.44 15.39
CA ALA A 219 8.31 10.25 14.54
C ALA A 219 7.57 11.22 15.47
N ALA A 220 7.26 12.42 15.00
CA ALA A 220 6.42 13.34 15.74
C ALA A 220 4.99 12.77 15.86
N ASP A 221 4.84 11.72 16.67
CA ASP A 221 3.58 11.20 17.15
C ASP A 221 3.10 12.18 18.23
N ASN A 222 2.58 13.31 17.76
CA ASN A 222 1.81 14.18 18.63
C ASN A 222 0.36 13.71 18.50
N ASP A 223 0.07 12.55 19.09
CA ASP A 223 -1.28 12.12 19.43
C ASP A 223 -1.83 13.06 20.51
N GLY A 224 -2.03 14.32 20.14
CA GLY A 224 -2.82 15.26 20.92
C GLY A 224 -4.28 14.83 20.85
N HIS A 225 -4.63 13.82 21.63
CA HIS A 225 -5.99 13.71 22.15
C HIS A 225 -6.21 14.95 23.01
N PRO A 226 -7.23 15.76 22.78
CA PRO A 226 -7.60 16.78 23.75
C PRO A 226 -8.17 16.03 24.95
N GLU A 227 -7.32 15.88 25.98
CA GLU A 227 -7.78 15.43 27.29
C GLU A 227 -8.87 16.39 27.80
N ASP A 228 -9.94 15.78 28.27
CA ASP A 228 -11.06 16.35 29.04
C ASP A 228 -10.60 17.48 29.94
N ARG A 229 -10.99 18.72 29.62
CA ARG A 229 -11.07 19.77 30.59
C ARG A 229 -12.40 19.61 31.34
N PRO A 230 -12.39 19.50 32.66
CA PRO A 230 -13.63 19.56 33.45
C PRO A 230 -14.30 20.90 33.16
N LEU A 231 -15.58 20.88 32.79
CA LEU A 231 -16.43 22.04 32.73
C LEU A 231 -16.64 22.53 34.17
N GLU A 232 -15.96 23.59 34.59
CA GLU A 232 -16.33 24.37 35.72
C GLU A 232 -17.64 25.12 35.40
N HIS A 233 -18.70 24.78 36.10
CA HIS A 233 -19.95 25.54 36.10
C HIS A 233 -19.85 26.68 37.11
N PRO A 234 -20.33 27.89 36.76
CA PRO A 234 -20.56 28.98 37.72
C PRO A 234 -21.76 28.72 38.62
#